data_bd9d6795b1baec2c68606138a9bcaada
#
_entry.id   bd9d6795b1baec2c68606138a9bcaada
#
_cell.length_a   1.000
_cell.length_b   1.000
_cell.length_c   1.000
_cell.angle_alpha   90.00
_cell.angle_beta   90.00
_cell.angle_gamma   90.00
#
_symmetry.space_group_name_H-M   'P 1'
#
loop_
_entity.id
_entity.type
_entity.pdbx_description
1 polymer ?
#
loop_
_entity_poly.entity_id
_entity_poly.type
_entity_poly.pdbx_seq_one_letter_code
_entity_poly.pdbx_strand_id
1 'polypeptide(L)'
;MSKSKRISSFKEDLCNLCGECLNLCPVLKLPIDKAKEEIKNLIEGKESKYALSKCNTCFSCNLYCPQNANPYNLILERWNDQYKKRGVPPLYRFVCPTEQNNIWQLLNIFLSNQERRWIYHWVSYVPKPKDTILLVGNYTHLFPFILGGSKLLDYFKPIDRVDQWEGGAYLYQGGFLDLVQRIAKRTKKDFDDWNVKKVVACLDAVEYIFKEVHPKEMGVDYSQEFVNFNHWLLDSINSGFIQLENQLDISVTVHDNCYSKVKENVYWEVPREILKRCGCRISEMKHNRKDSLCCGFGAGASWVRNFSIIFDIMSEGFKKFDEAEATRAKALVSYCGGCIYLLWAAKELRRSKIDIYHIIEIVRIAMGENLNYPMDHKRRAWDIITIMTYSLFLSMMRKNFFISKITYDSEFSTFKPKKYRLLRLMRYIFDLSIIRYLFSKCFLILMRIVKTR
;
A
#
# COMPACT_ATOMS: atom_id res chain seq x y z
N MET A 1 11.29 -26.03 20.03
CA MET A 1 10.30 -25.43 19.14
C MET A 1 10.65 -25.80 17.70
N SER A 2 9.88 -26.65 17.07
CA SER A 2 10.04 -27.01 15.65
C SER A 2 9.91 -25.73 14.82
N LYS A 3 10.92 -25.43 13.99
CA LYS A 3 10.82 -24.36 12.99
C LYS A 3 9.76 -24.83 11.97
N SER A 4 8.53 -24.37 12.08
CA SER A 4 7.54 -24.64 11.02
C SER A 4 8.11 -24.12 9.71
N LYS A 5 8.28 -25.01 8.76
CA LYS A 5 8.82 -24.66 7.42
C LYS A 5 7.75 -23.84 6.71
N ARG A 6 8.14 -22.73 6.09
CA ARG A 6 7.25 -21.96 5.21
C ARG A 6 6.79 -22.84 4.05
N ILE A 7 5.54 -22.70 3.65
CA ILE A 7 4.93 -23.44 2.53
C ILE A 7 5.10 -22.55 1.28
N SER A 8 5.70 -23.11 0.20
CA SER A 8 5.72 -22.43 -1.09
C SER A 8 4.31 -22.45 -1.70
N SER A 9 3.86 -21.32 -2.23
CA SER A 9 2.60 -21.24 -2.98
C SER A 9 2.81 -21.33 -4.49
N PHE A 10 4.04 -21.27 -4.98
CA PHE A 10 4.34 -21.60 -6.37
C PHE A 10 4.24 -23.11 -6.58
N LYS A 11 3.43 -23.50 -7.56
CA LYS A 11 3.16 -24.89 -7.90
C LYS A 11 3.98 -25.26 -9.13
N GLU A 12 5.22 -25.69 -8.89
CA GLU A 12 6.18 -25.99 -9.95
C GLU A 12 5.71 -27.13 -10.86
N ASP A 13 5.06 -28.13 -10.28
CA ASP A 13 4.47 -29.29 -10.97
C ASP A 13 3.38 -28.91 -11.98
N LEU A 14 2.71 -27.81 -11.79
CA LEU A 14 1.70 -27.28 -12.72
C LEU A 14 2.32 -26.39 -13.81
N CYS A 15 3.53 -25.92 -13.65
CA CYS A 15 4.14 -24.97 -14.58
C CYS A 15 4.71 -25.68 -15.80
N ASN A 16 4.07 -25.55 -16.96
CA ASN A 16 4.51 -26.10 -18.24
C ASN A 16 5.47 -25.19 -19.03
N LEU A 17 6.01 -24.12 -18.42
CA LEU A 17 6.92 -23.14 -19.02
C LEU A 17 6.35 -22.40 -20.25
N CYS A 18 5.03 -22.27 -20.37
CA CYS A 18 4.40 -21.58 -21.52
C CYS A 18 4.80 -20.12 -21.68
N GLY A 19 5.21 -19.43 -20.59
CA GLY A 19 5.62 -18.02 -20.59
C GLY A 19 4.49 -17.00 -20.64
N GLU A 20 3.22 -17.41 -20.73
CA GLU A 20 2.08 -16.49 -20.88
C GLU A 20 1.97 -15.49 -19.72
N CYS A 21 2.28 -15.92 -18.50
CA CYS A 21 2.23 -15.06 -17.31
C CYS A 21 3.14 -13.83 -17.42
N LEU A 22 4.28 -13.89 -18.11
CA LEU A 22 5.21 -12.78 -18.31
C LEU A 22 5.01 -12.08 -19.66
N ASN A 23 4.48 -12.79 -20.65
CA ASN A 23 4.10 -12.20 -21.93
C ASN A 23 2.89 -11.26 -21.79
N LEU A 24 1.85 -11.70 -21.09
CA LEU A 24 0.64 -10.91 -20.81
C LEU A 24 0.82 -9.90 -19.66
N CYS A 25 1.98 -9.92 -18.99
CA CYS A 25 2.26 -9.01 -17.89
C CYS A 25 2.13 -7.55 -18.35
N PRO A 26 1.31 -6.69 -17.69
CA PRO A 26 1.09 -5.30 -18.11
C PRO A 26 2.35 -4.43 -18.01
N VAL A 27 3.36 -4.89 -17.26
CA VAL A 27 4.62 -4.19 -17.03
C VAL A 27 5.73 -4.72 -17.95
N LEU A 28 5.92 -6.03 -17.97
CA LEU A 28 7.05 -6.67 -18.67
C LEU A 28 6.81 -6.83 -20.15
N LYS A 29 5.64 -7.31 -20.57
CA LYS A 29 5.23 -7.52 -21.95
C LYS A 29 6.32 -8.22 -22.78
N LEU A 30 6.92 -9.27 -22.22
CA LEU A 30 8.03 -9.95 -22.88
C LEU A 30 7.56 -10.71 -24.12
N PRO A 31 8.34 -10.72 -25.22
CA PRO A 31 8.13 -11.69 -26.29
C PRO A 31 8.10 -13.11 -25.71
N ILE A 32 7.28 -14.00 -26.28
CA ILE A 32 6.97 -15.29 -25.69
C ILE A 32 8.22 -16.15 -25.40
N ASP A 33 9.21 -16.13 -26.31
CA ASP A 33 10.45 -16.89 -26.13
C ASP A 33 11.27 -16.37 -24.95
N LYS A 34 11.36 -15.04 -24.79
CA LYS A 34 12.01 -14.42 -23.63
C LYS A 34 11.23 -14.67 -22.34
N ALA A 35 9.90 -14.71 -22.41
CA ALA A 35 9.06 -15.03 -21.26
C ALA A 35 9.26 -16.46 -20.79
N LYS A 36 9.39 -17.43 -21.71
CA LYS A 36 9.72 -18.83 -21.41
C LYS A 36 11.10 -18.97 -20.76
N GLU A 37 12.10 -18.31 -21.32
CA GLU A 37 13.46 -18.29 -20.76
C GLU A 37 13.46 -17.69 -19.36
N GLU A 38 12.78 -16.56 -19.16
CA GLU A 38 12.74 -15.84 -17.89
C GLU A 38 12.06 -16.67 -16.79
N ILE A 39 10.92 -17.33 -17.07
CA ILE A 39 10.25 -18.18 -16.08
C ILE A 39 11.10 -19.39 -15.72
N LYS A 40 11.79 -20.00 -16.70
CA LYS A 40 12.74 -21.08 -16.47
C LYS A 40 13.89 -20.63 -15.56
N ASN A 41 14.49 -19.48 -15.83
CA ASN A 41 15.55 -18.91 -15.00
C ASN A 41 15.08 -18.65 -13.56
N LEU A 42 13.84 -18.17 -13.38
CA LEU A 42 13.24 -17.99 -12.07
C LEU A 42 13.10 -19.31 -11.32
N ILE A 43 12.61 -20.39 -11.98
CA ILE A 43 12.46 -21.72 -11.36
C ILE A 43 13.82 -22.26 -10.95
N GLU A 44 14.80 -22.20 -11.83
CA GLU A 44 16.16 -22.69 -11.59
C GLU A 44 16.98 -21.82 -10.62
N GLY A 45 16.43 -20.70 -10.13
CA GLY A 45 17.12 -19.77 -9.23
C GLY A 45 18.29 -19.01 -9.88
N LYS A 46 18.31 -18.94 -11.22
CA LYS A 46 19.29 -18.20 -12.01
C LYS A 46 19.01 -16.69 -12.03
N GLU A 47 19.92 -15.92 -12.63
CA GLU A 47 19.70 -14.48 -12.80
C GLU A 47 18.47 -14.21 -13.67
N SER A 48 17.63 -13.29 -13.18
CA SER A 48 16.46 -12.77 -13.89
C SER A 48 16.77 -11.35 -14.34
N LYS A 49 16.69 -11.12 -15.66
CA LYS A 49 16.98 -9.79 -16.23
C LYS A 49 15.76 -8.85 -16.16
N TYR A 50 14.57 -9.41 -16.13
CA TYR A 50 13.31 -8.65 -16.27
C TYR A 50 12.43 -8.74 -15.04
N ALA A 51 12.01 -9.93 -14.63
CA ALA A 51 11.01 -10.10 -13.58
C ALA A 51 11.50 -9.52 -12.25
N LEU A 52 12.69 -9.90 -11.78
CA LEU A 52 13.20 -9.42 -10.48
C LEU A 52 13.59 -7.95 -10.49
N SER A 53 13.80 -7.32 -11.66
CA SER A 53 14.20 -5.91 -11.75
C SER A 53 13.05 -4.95 -12.05
N LYS A 54 11.92 -5.42 -12.62
CA LYS A 54 10.86 -4.54 -13.14
C LYS A 54 9.46 -4.90 -12.63
N CYS A 55 9.29 -6.00 -11.88
CA CYS A 55 7.97 -6.42 -11.39
C CYS A 55 7.36 -5.35 -10.47
N ASN A 56 6.09 -5.04 -10.70
CA ASN A 56 5.29 -4.08 -9.91
C ASN A 56 4.41 -4.77 -8.87
N THR A 57 4.64 -6.04 -8.59
CA THR A 57 3.88 -6.81 -7.58
C THR A 57 2.35 -6.68 -7.66
N CYS A 58 1.84 -6.58 -8.87
CA CYS A 58 0.41 -6.32 -9.13
C CYS A 58 -0.45 -7.59 -9.23
N PHE A 59 0.09 -8.77 -8.96
CA PHE A 59 -0.55 -10.09 -9.04
C PHE A 59 -1.03 -10.54 -10.43
N SER A 60 -0.94 -9.71 -11.47
CA SER A 60 -1.50 -10.01 -12.79
C SER A 60 -0.98 -11.32 -13.39
N CYS A 61 0.27 -11.70 -13.10
CA CYS A 61 0.83 -12.95 -13.59
C CYS A 61 0.13 -14.20 -13.03
N ASN A 62 -0.41 -14.14 -11.80
CA ASN A 62 -1.25 -15.23 -11.28
C ASN A 62 -2.58 -15.33 -12.02
N LEU A 63 -3.20 -14.17 -12.35
CA LEU A 63 -4.47 -14.13 -13.10
C LEU A 63 -4.33 -14.61 -14.56
N TYR A 64 -3.17 -14.36 -15.16
CA TYR A 64 -2.89 -14.74 -16.55
C TYR A 64 -2.21 -16.10 -16.69
N CYS A 65 -1.96 -16.82 -15.59
CA CYS A 65 -1.39 -18.15 -15.65
C CYS A 65 -2.47 -19.19 -15.97
N PRO A 66 -2.47 -19.81 -17.18
CA PRO A 66 -3.51 -20.78 -17.55
C PRO A 66 -3.42 -22.07 -16.74
N GLN A 67 -2.26 -22.32 -16.11
CA GLN A 67 -2.02 -23.49 -15.29
C GLN A 67 -2.25 -23.26 -13.79
N ASN A 68 -2.63 -22.04 -13.37
CA ASN A 68 -2.77 -21.67 -11.95
C ASN A 68 -1.54 -22.02 -11.09
N ALA A 69 -0.34 -21.90 -11.66
CA ALA A 69 0.92 -22.22 -11.01
C ALA A 69 1.41 -21.17 -10.02
N ASN A 70 0.74 -20.02 -9.90
CA ASN A 70 1.08 -18.90 -9.01
C ASN A 70 2.49 -18.31 -9.25
N PRO A 71 2.84 -17.86 -10.45
CA PRO A 71 4.18 -17.35 -10.78
C PRO A 71 4.57 -16.08 -9.98
N TYR A 72 3.61 -15.32 -9.45
CA TYR A 72 3.86 -14.23 -8.54
C TYR A 72 4.63 -14.67 -7.29
N ASN A 73 4.24 -15.79 -6.70
CA ASN A 73 4.87 -16.33 -5.49
C ASN A 73 6.32 -16.77 -5.75
N LEU A 74 6.62 -17.29 -6.93
CA LEU A 74 7.99 -17.59 -7.35
C LEU A 74 8.86 -16.31 -7.36
N ILE A 75 8.35 -15.19 -7.88
CA ILE A 75 9.07 -13.92 -7.88
C ILE A 75 9.38 -13.48 -6.43
N LEU A 76 8.40 -13.58 -5.52
CA LEU A 76 8.60 -13.23 -4.11
C LEU A 76 9.66 -14.09 -3.42
N GLU A 77 9.66 -15.40 -3.72
CA GLU A 77 10.66 -16.32 -3.20
C GLU A 77 12.07 -15.97 -3.68
N ARG A 78 12.23 -15.63 -4.96
CA ARG A 78 13.54 -15.22 -5.51
C ARG A 78 14.03 -13.90 -4.90
N TRP A 79 13.16 -12.95 -4.63
CA TRP A 79 13.54 -11.74 -3.87
C TRP A 79 13.95 -12.07 -2.44
N ASN A 80 13.20 -12.93 -1.75
CA ASN A 80 13.55 -13.36 -0.40
C ASN A 80 14.97 -13.97 -0.36
N ASP A 81 15.32 -14.81 -1.33
CA ASP A 81 16.64 -15.41 -1.47
C ASP A 81 17.74 -14.36 -1.74
N GLN A 82 17.45 -13.38 -2.57
CA GLN A 82 18.39 -12.27 -2.84
C GLN A 82 18.64 -11.42 -1.60
N TYR A 83 17.60 -11.06 -0.86
CA TYR A 83 17.74 -10.24 0.35
C TYR A 83 18.51 -10.97 1.46
N LYS A 84 18.36 -12.28 1.55
CA LYS A 84 19.17 -13.10 2.46
C LYS A 84 20.66 -13.06 2.13
N LYS A 85 21.00 -13.04 0.84
CA LYS A 85 22.39 -13.08 0.37
C LYS A 85 23.05 -11.70 0.34
N ARG A 86 22.35 -10.68 -0.14
CA ARG A 86 22.91 -9.36 -0.49
C ARG A 86 22.42 -8.22 0.42
N GLY A 87 21.48 -8.50 1.32
CA GLY A 87 20.77 -7.47 2.07
C GLY A 87 19.83 -6.65 1.20
N VAL A 88 19.21 -5.64 1.79
CA VAL A 88 18.21 -4.76 1.19
C VAL A 88 18.84 -3.44 0.83
N PRO A 89 18.49 -2.80 -0.31
CA PRO A 89 19.00 -1.49 -0.67
C PRO A 89 18.69 -0.43 0.39
N PRO A 90 19.58 0.56 0.59
CA PRO A 90 19.48 1.51 1.71
C PRO A 90 18.21 2.36 1.69
N LEU A 91 17.64 2.64 0.52
CA LEU A 91 16.40 3.41 0.41
C LEU A 91 15.19 2.68 1.03
N TYR A 92 15.25 1.35 1.17
CA TYR A 92 14.18 0.59 1.83
C TYR A 92 13.96 0.99 3.30
N ARG A 93 14.96 1.58 3.96
CA ARG A 93 14.80 2.14 5.32
C ARG A 93 13.64 3.13 5.42
N PHE A 94 13.32 3.78 4.30
CA PHE A 94 12.20 4.72 4.21
C PHE A 94 10.87 4.07 4.62
N VAL A 95 10.61 2.85 4.21
CA VAL A 95 9.36 2.12 4.51
C VAL A 95 9.55 0.96 5.50
N CYS A 96 10.70 0.90 6.17
CA CYS A 96 11.00 -0.13 7.15
C CYS A 96 10.79 0.41 8.57
N PRO A 97 9.70 0.05 9.28
CA PRO A 97 9.39 0.61 10.59
C PRO A 97 10.47 0.37 11.66
N THR A 98 11.24 -0.70 11.56
CA THR A 98 12.30 -1.03 12.53
C THR A 98 13.60 -0.26 12.32
N GLU A 99 13.68 0.48 11.22
CA GLU A 99 14.85 1.26 10.87
C GLU A 99 14.66 2.73 11.23
N GLN A 100 15.77 3.41 11.56
CA GLN A 100 15.75 4.85 11.81
C GLN A 100 15.52 5.64 10.52
N ASN A 101 14.86 6.81 10.66
CA ASN A 101 14.51 7.72 9.57
C ASN A 101 13.51 7.10 8.57
N ASN A 102 12.63 6.24 9.03
CA ASN A 102 11.52 5.74 8.24
C ASN A 102 10.44 6.84 8.06
N ILE A 103 9.52 6.62 7.13
CA ILE A 103 8.49 7.60 6.76
C ILE A 103 7.61 7.99 7.96
N TRP A 104 7.27 7.06 8.85
CA TRP A 104 6.41 7.33 10.01
C TRP A 104 7.11 8.25 11.01
N GLN A 105 8.39 7.98 11.32
CA GLN A 105 9.19 8.84 12.20
C GLN A 105 9.37 10.24 11.62
N LEU A 106 9.74 10.32 10.34
CA LEU A 106 9.98 11.62 9.69
C LEU A 106 8.70 12.41 9.53
N LEU A 107 7.58 11.76 9.18
CA LEU A 107 6.29 12.42 9.04
C LEU A 107 5.76 12.94 10.38
N ASN A 108 6.06 12.26 11.50
CA ASN A 108 5.65 12.71 12.84
C ASN A 108 6.12 14.16 13.14
N ILE A 109 7.19 14.62 12.48
CA ILE A 109 7.67 16.01 12.58
C ILE A 109 6.63 17.03 12.05
N PHE A 110 5.83 16.60 11.07
CA PHE A 110 4.90 17.44 10.31
C PHE A 110 3.43 17.25 10.72
N LEU A 111 3.14 16.20 11.49
CA LEU A 111 1.80 15.95 12.00
C LEU A 111 1.34 17.05 12.94
N SER A 112 0.07 17.41 12.85
CA SER A 112 -0.59 18.28 13.83
C SER A 112 -0.72 17.56 15.18
N ASN A 113 -0.96 18.33 16.24
CA ASN A 113 -1.21 17.74 17.57
C ASN A 113 -2.46 16.86 17.59
N GLN A 114 -3.47 17.19 16.76
CA GLN A 114 -4.69 16.37 16.65
C GLN A 114 -4.40 15.03 15.99
N GLU A 115 -3.65 15.02 14.89
CA GLU A 115 -3.25 13.79 14.19
C GLU A 115 -2.44 12.86 15.10
N ARG A 116 -1.50 13.42 15.87
CA ARG A 116 -0.72 12.67 16.86
C ARG A 116 -1.61 12.05 17.95
N ARG A 117 -2.64 12.77 18.43
CA ARG A 117 -3.58 12.23 19.43
C ARG A 117 -4.35 11.05 18.88
N TRP A 118 -4.83 11.09 17.62
CA TRP A 118 -5.49 9.94 16.99
C TRP A 118 -4.57 8.73 16.89
N ILE A 119 -3.36 8.91 16.36
CA ILE A 119 -2.37 7.81 16.24
C ILE A 119 -2.05 7.24 17.64
N TYR A 120 -1.77 8.11 18.61
CA TYR A 120 -1.49 7.66 19.98
C TYR A 120 -2.63 6.83 20.56
N HIS A 121 -3.87 7.24 20.37
CA HIS A 121 -5.04 6.48 20.81
C HIS A 121 -5.07 5.10 20.17
N TRP A 122 -4.84 4.99 18.86
CA TRP A 122 -4.86 3.70 18.15
C TRP A 122 -3.75 2.74 18.59
N VAL A 123 -2.53 3.26 18.80
CA VAL A 123 -1.39 2.41 19.17
C VAL A 123 -1.33 2.05 20.66
N SER A 124 -1.97 2.85 21.52
CA SER A 124 -1.97 2.64 22.98
C SER A 124 -3.12 1.81 23.46
N TYR A 125 -4.19 1.63 22.67
CA TYR A 125 -5.34 0.85 23.07
C TYR A 125 -5.01 -0.63 23.19
N VAL A 126 -5.40 -1.25 24.30
CA VAL A 126 -5.30 -2.69 24.51
C VAL A 126 -6.69 -3.31 24.39
N PRO A 127 -6.93 -4.16 23.39
CA PRO A 127 -8.25 -4.77 23.17
C PRO A 127 -8.73 -5.64 24.33
N LYS A 128 -10.04 -5.69 24.50
CA LYS A 128 -10.75 -6.53 25.47
C LYS A 128 -11.55 -7.62 24.73
N PRO A 129 -11.87 -8.75 25.36
CA PRO A 129 -12.52 -9.90 24.71
C PRO A 129 -13.83 -9.61 23.96
N LYS A 130 -14.57 -8.59 24.37
CA LYS A 130 -15.85 -8.21 23.74
C LYS A 130 -15.72 -7.12 22.66
N ASP A 131 -14.52 -6.60 22.45
CA ASP A 131 -14.32 -5.53 21.47
C ASP A 131 -14.46 -6.04 20.05
N THR A 132 -15.12 -5.26 19.20
CA THR A 132 -14.96 -5.33 17.76
C THR A 132 -13.84 -4.39 17.39
N ILE A 133 -12.68 -4.93 17.06
CA ILE A 133 -11.51 -4.10 16.74
C ILE A 133 -11.50 -3.71 15.28
N LEU A 134 -11.12 -2.46 15.01
CA LEU A 134 -10.76 -1.99 13.68
C LEU A 134 -9.23 -1.95 13.59
N LEU A 135 -8.64 -2.82 12.80
CA LEU A 135 -7.22 -2.79 12.51
C LEU A 135 -6.95 -1.71 11.46
N VAL A 136 -6.48 -0.56 11.95
CA VAL A 136 -6.36 0.67 11.15
C VAL A 136 -5.27 0.55 10.08
N GLY A 137 -4.14 -0.02 10.44
CA GLY A 137 -2.98 -0.21 9.58
C GLY A 137 -2.00 0.95 9.57
N ASN A 138 -0.71 0.64 9.47
CA ASN A 138 0.39 1.60 9.55
C ASN A 138 0.28 2.72 8.50
N TYR A 139 -0.17 2.39 7.29
CA TYR A 139 -0.27 3.39 6.23
C TYR A 139 -1.30 4.48 6.53
N THR A 140 -2.33 4.17 7.33
CA THR A 140 -3.30 5.17 7.79
C THR A 140 -2.66 6.24 8.67
N HIS A 141 -1.54 5.93 9.34
CA HIS A 141 -0.76 6.94 10.08
C HIS A 141 -0.16 8.02 9.18
N LEU A 142 -0.04 7.79 7.89
CA LEU A 142 0.45 8.81 6.95
C LEU A 142 -0.61 9.88 6.66
N PHE A 143 -1.89 9.56 6.92
CA PHE A 143 -3.03 10.44 6.67
C PHE A 143 -4.16 10.19 7.69
N PRO A 144 -3.87 10.32 9.00
CA PRO A 144 -4.82 9.96 10.06
C PRO A 144 -6.13 10.75 10.01
N PHE A 145 -6.14 11.90 9.36
CA PHE A 145 -7.31 12.75 9.18
C PHE A 145 -8.43 12.08 8.34
N ILE A 146 -8.12 11.10 7.50
CA ILE A 146 -9.14 10.38 6.72
C ILE A 146 -10.11 9.63 7.64
N LEU A 147 -9.61 9.03 8.70
CA LEU A 147 -10.39 8.20 9.63
C LEU A 147 -10.60 8.90 10.99
N GLY A 148 -9.59 9.64 11.44
CA GLY A 148 -9.60 10.27 12.76
C GLY A 148 -10.72 11.28 12.92
N GLY A 149 -11.44 11.19 14.05
CA GLY A 149 -12.59 12.05 14.34
C GLY A 149 -13.87 11.73 13.57
N SER A 150 -13.89 10.64 12.78
CA SER A 150 -15.10 10.18 12.10
C SER A 150 -16.05 9.47 13.05
N LYS A 151 -17.36 9.68 12.87
CA LYS A 151 -18.44 8.91 13.51
C LYS A 151 -18.34 7.40 13.21
N LEU A 152 -17.66 7.01 12.11
CA LEU A 152 -17.40 5.61 11.79
C LEU A 152 -16.61 4.89 12.89
N LEU A 153 -15.79 5.60 13.65
CA LEU A 153 -15.01 5.01 14.76
C LEU A 153 -15.83 4.71 16.01
N ASP A 154 -17.06 5.22 16.11
CA ASP A 154 -17.94 4.94 17.25
C ASP A 154 -18.37 3.47 17.30
N TYR A 155 -18.32 2.77 16.15
CA TYR A 155 -18.67 1.35 16.02
C TYR A 155 -17.55 0.39 16.35
N PHE A 156 -16.32 0.89 16.58
CA PHE A 156 -15.12 0.06 16.72
C PHE A 156 -14.23 0.51 17.88
N LYS A 157 -13.32 -0.39 18.23
CA LYS A 157 -12.09 0.00 18.93
C LYS A 157 -10.95 0.04 17.92
N PRO A 158 -10.59 1.22 17.42
CA PRO A 158 -9.51 1.35 16.45
C PRO A 158 -8.18 1.03 17.12
N ILE A 159 -7.43 0.11 16.53
CA ILE A 159 -6.09 -0.25 16.99
C ILE A 159 -5.10 -0.23 15.84
N ASP A 160 -3.86 0.02 16.16
CA ASP A 160 -2.74 -0.35 15.32
C ASP A 160 -1.57 -0.85 16.16
N ARG A 161 -0.87 -1.81 15.61
CA ARG A 161 0.35 -2.37 16.19
C ARG A 161 1.45 -2.22 15.17
N VAL A 162 2.26 -1.19 15.33
CA VAL A 162 3.31 -0.85 14.39
C VAL A 162 4.30 -2.01 14.20
N ASP A 163 4.55 -2.80 15.25
CA ASP A 163 5.39 -3.99 15.22
C ASP A 163 4.76 -5.20 14.52
N GLN A 164 3.48 -5.14 14.17
CA GLN A 164 2.79 -6.15 13.36
C GLN A 164 2.75 -5.78 11.87
N TRP A 165 3.10 -4.56 11.49
CA TRP A 165 3.24 -4.09 10.11
C TRP A 165 2.03 -4.45 9.22
N GLU A 166 0.81 -4.24 9.71
CA GLU A 166 -0.42 -4.64 8.99
C GLU A 166 -0.46 -6.13 8.62
N GLY A 167 0.01 -7.00 9.49
CA GLY A 167 0.22 -8.42 9.19
C GLY A 167 1.36 -8.68 8.22
N GLY A 168 2.12 -7.66 7.83
CA GLY A 168 3.22 -7.76 6.88
C GLY A 168 2.83 -7.63 5.42
N ALA A 169 1.67 -7.04 5.11
CA ALA A 169 1.15 -6.95 3.73
C ALA A 169 2.15 -6.36 2.72
N TYR A 170 2.76 -5.22 3.07
CA TYR A 170 3.77 -4.61 2.21
C TYR A 170 5.06 -5.42 2.13
N LEU A 171 5.46 -6.03 3.23
CA LEU A 171 6.64 -6.89 3.28
C LEU A 171 6.45 -8.16 2.44
N TYR A 172 5.24 -8.71 2.43
CA TYR A 172 4.88 -9.82 1.55
C TYR A 172 5.06 -9.42 0.08
N GLN A 173 4.51 -8.29 -0.35
CA GLN A 173 4.74 -7.77 -1.71
C GLN A 173 6.22 -7.53 -2.02
N GLY A 174 7.02 -7.18 -1.04
CA GLY A 174 8.48 -7.00 -1.18
C GLY A 174 9.27 -8.30 -1.19
N GLY A 175 8.64 -9.46 -0.95
CA GLY A 175 9.32 -10.76 -0.88
C GLY A 175 10.04 -11.02 0.45
N PHE A 176 9.71 -10.31 1.54
CA PHE A 176 10.31 -10.54 2.87
C PHE A 176 9.60 -11.66 3.63
N LEU A 177 9.49 -12.83 3.00
CA LEU A 177 8.63 -13.91 3.43
C LEU A 177 8.95 -14.44 4.84
N ASP A 178 10.24 -14.53 5.20
CA ASP A 178 10.64 -14.99 6.54
C ASP A 178 10.26 -13.97 7.63
N LEU A 179 10.27 -12.69 7.29
CA LEU A 179 9.83 -11.64 8.18
C LEU A 179 8.32 -11.67 8.36
N VAL A 180 7.57 -11.86 7.27
CA VAL A 180 6.09 -12.04 7.31
C VAL A 180 5.71 -13.22 8.20
N GLN A 181 6.40 -14.36 8.10
CA GLN A 181 6.13 -15.51 8.98
C GLN A 181 6.35 -15.19 10.46
N ARG A 182 7.40 -14.43 10.79
CA ARG A 182 7.63 -14.00 12.18
C ARG A 182 6.54 -13.06 12.68
N ILE A 183 6.09 -12.14 11.83
CA ILE A 183 4.98 -11.23 12.10
C ILE A 183 3.69 -12.01 12.33
N ALA A 184 3.37 -12.97 11.44
CA ALA A 184 2.18 -13.81 11.56
C ALA A 184 2.09 -14.50 12.93
N LYS A 185 3.18 -15.12 13.38
CA LYS A 185 3.25 -15.77 14.70
C LYS A 185 3.07 -14.79 15.85
N ARG A 186 3.64 -13.60 15.75
CA ARG A 186 3.49 -12.54 16.74
C ARG A 186 2.06 -12.03 16.82
N THR A 187 1.47 -11.74 15.67
CA THR A 187 0.10 -11.23 15.57
C THR A 187 -0.91 -12.25 16.11
N LYS A 188 -0.71 -13.55 15.78
CA LYS A 188 -1.54 -14.63 16.35
C LYS A 188 -1.49 -14.61 17.87
N LYS A 189 -0.28 -14.55 18.44
CA LYS A 189 -0.12 -14.51 19.90
C LYS A 189 -0.89 -13.34 20.51
N ASP A 190 -0.77 -12.14 19.95
CA ASP A 190 -1.45 -10.96 20.47
C ASP A 190 -2.97 -11.11 20.39
N PHE A 191 -3.52 -11.63 19.29
CA PHE A 191 -4.96 -11.84 19.14
C PHE A 191 -5.50 -12.92 20.07
N ASP A 192 -4.73 -13.98 20.31
CA ASP A 192 -5.09 -15.03 21.28
C ASP A 192 -5.06 -14.48 22.72
N ASP A 193 -4.03 -13.69 23.07
CA ASP A 193 -3.89 -13.07 24.40
C ASP A 193 -5.04 -12.07 24.67
N TRP A 194 -5.48 -11.32 23.66
CA TRP A 194 -6.61 -10.38 23.79
C TRP A 194 -7.97 -11.08 23.79
N ASN A 195 -8.03 -12.31 23.31
CA ASN A 195 -9.26 -13.10 23.17
C ASN A 195 -10.39 -12.34 22.43
N VAL A 196 -10.04 -11.52 21.45
CA VAL A 196 -11.02 -10.86 20.57
C VAL A 196 -11.61 -11.87 19.59
N LYS A 197 -12.86 -11.66 19.18
CA LYS A 197 -13.58 -12.58 18.28
C LYS A 197 -13.63 -12.07 16.85
N LYS A 198 -13.72 -10.75 16.68
CA LYS A 198 -13.92 -10.11 15.38
C LYS A 198 -12.91 -9.00 15.15
N VAL A 199 -12.29 -9.05 13.98
CA VAL A 199 -11.31 -8.06 13.49
C VAL A 199 -11.79 -7.50 12.17
N VAL A 200 -12.07 -6.20 12.13
CA VAL A 200 -12.36 -5.50 10.88
C VAL A 200 -11.06 -4.92 10.34
N ALA A 201 -10.69 -5.33 9.14
CA ALA A 201 -9.48 -4.86 8.48
C ALA A 201 -9.78 -3.63 7.62
N CYS A 202 -9.19 -2.49 7.97
CA CYS A 202 -9.41 -1.24 7.25
C CYS A 202 -8.91 -1.27 5.80
N LEU A 203 -7.96 -2.13 5.50
CA LEU A 203 -7.32 -2.25 4.18
C LEU A 203 -7.53 -3.66 3.61
N ASP A 204 -7.87 -3.77 2.33
CA ASP A 204 -8.03 -5.06 1.61
C ASP A 204 -6.79 -5.95 1.71
N ALA A 205 -5.61 -5.34 1.68
CA ALA A 205 -4.34 -6.03 1.82
C ALA A 205 -4.25 -6.79 3.14
N VAL A 206 -4.71 -6.17 4.23
CA VAL A 206 -4.64 -6.74 5.59
C VAL A 206 -5.54 -7.97 5.70
N GLU A 207 -6.78 -7.88 5.21
CA GLU A 207 -7.68 -9.03 5.20
C GLU A 207 -7.09 -10.19 4.38
N TYR A 208 -6.56 -9.92 3.17
CA TYR A 208 -5.94 -10.93 2.33
C TYR A 208 -4.77 -11.64 3.03
N ILE A 209 -3.93 -10.89 3.73
CA ILE A 209 -2.80 -11.45 4.47
C ILE A 209 -3.29 -12.40 5.56
N PHE A 210 -4.30 -12.03 6.34
CA PHE A 210 -4.80 -12.86 7.45
C PHE A 210 -5.59 -14.08 6.98
N LYS A 211 -6.36 -13.96 5.90
CA LYS A 211 -7.22 -15.05 5.42
C LYS A 211 -6.53 -15.98 4.44
N GLU A 212 -5.54 -15.50 3.69
CA GLU A 212 -4.91 -16.24 2.62
C GLU A 212 -3.44 -16.55 2.89
N VAL A 213 -2.61 -15.51 3.11
CA VAL A 213 -1.16 -15.68 3.17
C VAL A 213 -0.71 -16.34 4.47
N HIS A 214 -1.19 -15.86 5.61
CA HIS A 214 -0.78 -16.42 6.90
C HIS A 214 -1.15 -17.89 7.05
N PRO A 215 -2.38 -18.35 6.74
CA PRO A 215 -2.72 -19.76 6.82
C PRO A 215 -1.97 -20.60 5.76
N LYS A 216 -2.08 -20.21 4.49
CA LYS A 216 -1.65 -21.05 3.37
C LYS A 216 -0.13 -21.08 3.17
N GLU A 217 0.57 -19.97 3.46
CA GLU A 217 2.01 -19.84 3.17
C GLU A 217 2.86 -19.78 4.44
N MET A 218 2.36 -19.20 5.52
CA MET A 218 3.11 -19.03 6.76
C MET A 218 2.81 -20.11 7.80
N GLY A 219 1.75 -20.93 7.59
CA GLY A 219 1.32 -21.98 8.51
C GLY A 219 0.81 -21.43 9.84
N VAL A 220 0.09 -20.31 9.79
CA VAL A 220 -0.46 -19.62 10.98
C VAL A 220 -1.95 -19.37 10.81
N ASP A 221 -2.77 -20.16 11.49
CA ASP A 221 -4.22 -20.06 11.49
C ASP A 221 -4.72 -19.17 12.64
N TYR A 222 -5.86 -18.54 12.42
CA TYR A 222 -6.52 -17.65 13.37
C TYR A 222 -7.90 -18.17 13.74
N SER A 223 -8.30 -18.01 15.01
CA SER A 223 -9.66 -18.29 15.47
C SER A 223 -10.61 -17.10 15.32
N GLN A 224 -10.07 -15.93 14.98
CA GLN A 224 -10.83 -14.69 14.83
C GLN A 224 -11.53 -14.63 13.47
N GLU A 225 -12.73 -14.04 13.44
CA GLU A 225 -13.41 -13.65 12.22
C GLU A 225 -12.75 -12.38 11.66
N PHE A 226 -12.26 -12.43 10.42
CA PHE A 226 -11.74 -11.25 9.72
C PHE A 226 -12.77 -10.75 8.72
N VAL A 227 -13.12 -9.47 8.83
CA VAL A 227 -14.09 -8.79 7.95
C VAL A 227 -13.42 -7.64 7.22
N ASN A 228 -13.67 -7.53 5.92
CA ASN A 228 -13.24 -6.37 5.13
C ASN A 228 -14.05 -5.14 5.53
N PHE A 229 -13.38 -3.99 5.73
CA PHE A 229 -14.04 -2.76 6.14
C PHE A 229 -15.06 -2.25 5.09
N ASN A 230 -14.74 -2.34 3.80
CA ASN A 230 -15.67 -1.89 2.76
C ASN A 230 -16.93 -2.77 2.70
N HIS A 231 -16.80 -4.09 2.92
CA HIS A 231 -17.96 -4.99 3.00
C HIS A 231 -18.82 -4.65 4.21
N TRP A 232 -18.20 -4.51 5.40
CA TRP A 232 -18.91 -4.07 6.59
C TRP A 232 -19.63 -2.75 6.39
N LEU A 233 -18.97 -1.79 5.71
CA LEU A 233 -19.50 -0.47 5.43
C LEU A 233 -20.72 -0.53 4.52
N LEU A 234 -20.66 -1.32 3.43
CA LEU A 234 -21.79 -1.49 2.51
C LEU A 234 -22.98 -2.15 3.22
N ASP A 235 -22.75 -3.21 3.99
CA ASP A 235 -23.79 -3.90 4.76
C ASP A 235 -24.43 -2.95 5.79
N SER A 236 -23.63 -2.11 6.43
CA SER A 236 -24.10 -1.11 7.39
C SER A 236 -24.92 -0.01 6.74
N ILE A 237 -24.57 0.41 5.52
CA ILE A 237 -25.35 1.38 4.74
C ILE A 237 -26.67 0.72 4.28
N ASN A 238 -26.61 -0.49 3.74
CA ASN A 238 -27.80 -1.19 3.23
C ASN A 238 -28.82 -1.54 4.32
N SER A 239 -28.36 -1.84 5.52
CA SER A 239 -29.23 -2.09 6.68
C SER A 239 -29.77 -0.82 7.34
N GLY A 240 -29.32 0.36 6.89
CA GLY A 240 -29.65 1.64 7.54
C GLY A 240 -28.95 1.88 8.88
N PHE A 241 -27.98 1.04 9.25
CA PHE A 241 -27.19 1.24 10.46
C PHE A 241 -26.29 2.47 10.34
N ILE A 242 -25.76 2.73 9.14
CA ILE A 242 -25.11 3.99 8.78
C ILE A 242 -26.07 4.79 7.90
N GLN A 243 -26.41 6.00 8.35
CA GLN A 243 -27.28 6.93 7.62
C GLN A 243 -26.45 7.83 6.70
N LEU A 244 -26.84 7.92 5.43
CA LEU A 244 -26.29 8.86 4.47
C LEU A 244 -27.23 10.07 4.36
N GLU A 245 -26.80 11.21 4.87
CA GLU A 245 -27.59 12.45 4.93
C GLU A 245 -27.56 13.21 3.60
N ASN A 246 -26.47 13.04 2.82
CA ASN A 246 -26.23 13.77 1.58
C ASN A 246 -26.09 12.85 0.37
N GLN A 247 -26.69 13.28 -0.76
CA GLN A 247 -26.41 12.74 -2.09
C GLN A 247 -25.41 13.65 -2.80
N LEU A 248 -24.23 13.16 -3.13
CA LEU A 248 -23.10 14.02 -3.50
C LEU A 248 -23.14 14.53 -4.94
N ASP A 249 -23.83 13.83 -5.84
CA ASP A 249 -23.96 14.17 -7.28
C ASP A 249 -22.62 14.54 -7.96
N ILE A 250 -21.55 13.84 -7.63
CA ILE A 250 -20.23 14.03 -8.24
C ILE A 250 -19.89 12.89 -9.20
N SER A 251 -19.18 13.23 -10.29
CA SER A 251 -18.62 12.22 -11.18
C SER A 251 -17.26 11.73 -10.64
N VAL A 252 -17.12 10.42 -10.51
CA VAL A 252 -15.90 9.79 -9.98
C VAL A 252 -15.42 8.68 -10.90
N THR A 253 -14.12 8.42 -10.86
CA THR A 253 -13.51 7.19 -11.38
C THR A 253 -12.84 6.43 -10.27
N VAL A 254 -12.75 5.08 -10.39
CA VAL A 254 -12.31 4.22 -9.28
C VAL A 254 -10.96 3.60 -9.59
N HIS A 255 -10.01 3.71 -8.67
CA HIS A 255 -8.76 2.99 -8.72
C HIS A 255 -8.86 1.69 -7.93
N ASP A 256 -8.91 0.55 -8.64
CA ASP A 256 -8.87 -0.77 -8.04
C ASP A 256 -7.44 -1.13 -7.62
N ASN A 257 -7.27 -1.54 -6.38
CA ASN A 257 -5.97 -1.89 -5.82
C ASN A 257 -5.52 -3.30 -6.24
N CYS A 258 -4.23 -3.61 -6.04
CA CYS A 258 -3.65 -4.88 -6.47
C CYS A 258 -4.20 -6.09 -5.71
N TYR A 259 -4.58 -5.95 -4.44
CA TYR A 259 -5.12 -7.05 -3.65
C TYR A 259 -6.57 -7.40 -4.02
N SER A 260 -7.37 -6.43 -4.43
CA SER A 260 -8.74 -6.70 -4.90
C SER A 260 -8.78 -7.53 -6.18
N LYS A 261 -7.71 -7.49 -7.01
CA LYS A 261 -7.63 -8.28 -8.24
C LYS A 261 -7.61 -9.78 -8.03
N VAL A 262 -6.97 -10.24 -6.95
CA VAL A 262 -6.81 -11.70 -6.66
C VAL A 262 -7.94 -12.26 -5.83
N LYS A 263 -8.92 -11.43 -5.49
CA LYS A 263 -10.14 -11.80 -4.81
C LYS A 263 -11.28 -11.94 -5.83
N GLU A 264 -12.44 -12.39 -5.37
CA GLU A 264 -13.62 -12.51 -6.19
C GLU A 264 -14.20 -11.15 -6.61
N ASN A 265 -15.08 -11.15 -7.62
CA ASN A 265 -15.69 -9.94 -8.18
C ASN A 265 -16.26 -8.98 -7.14
N VAL A 266 -16.80 -9.49 -6.05
CA VAL A 266 -17.40 -8.71 -4.98
C VAL A 266 -16.44 -7.66 -4.41
N TYR A 267 -15.13 -7.89 -4.39
CA TYR A 267 -14.15 -6.96 -3.81
C TYR A 267 -13.94 -5.68 -4.62
N TRP A 268 -14.17 -5.67 -5.91
CA TRP A 268 -14.11 -4.43 -6.70
C TRP A 268 -15.50 -3.85 -6.99
N GLU A 269 -16.58 -4.62 -6.84
CA GLU A 269 -17.94 -4.10 -6.98
C GLU A 269 -18.43 -3.40 -5.70
N VAL A 270 -18.06 -3.89 -4.52
CA VAL A 270 -18.42 -3.28 -3.23
C VAL A 270 -18.07 -1.79 -3.14
N PRO A 271 -16.84 -1.33 -3.46
CA PRO A 271 -16.55 0.10 -3.48
C PRO A 271 -17.41 0.90 -4.45
N ARG A 272 -17.77 0.32 -5.59
CA ARG A 272 -18.64 0.95 -6.58
C ARG A 272 -20.06 1.11 -6.04
N GLU A 273 -20.58 0.08 -5.37
CA GLU A 273 -21.91 0.14 -4.77
C GLU A 273 -21.95 1.18 -3.62
N ILE A 274 -20.95 1.23 -2.77
CA ILE A 274 -20.82 2.28 -1.74
C ILE A 274 -20.90 3.67 -2.39
N LEU A 275 -20.12 3.91 -3.44
CA LEU A 275 -20.10 5.20 -4.14
C LEU A 275 -21.45 5.55 -4.76
N LYS A 276 -22.17 4.59 -5.34
CA LYS A 276 -23.54 4.80 -5.85
C LYS A 276 -24.49 5.16 -4.72
N ARG A 277 -24.42 4.48 -3.56
CA ARG A 277 -25.22 4.83 -2.37
C ARG A 277 -24.96 6.25 -1.90
N CYS A 278 -23.72 6.73 -2.02
CA CYS A 278 -23.35 8.12 -1.72
C CYS A 278 -23.80 9.12 -2.80
N GLY A 279 -24.45 8.68 -3.88
CA GLY A 279 -24.92 9.54 -4.98
C GLY A 279 -23.84 9.86 -6.02
N CYS A 280 -22.74 9.11 -6.08
CA CYS A 280 -21.71 9.32 -7.08
C CYS A 280 -22.06 8.68 -8.43
N ARG A 281 -21.74 9.38 -9.54
CA ARG A 281 -21.76 8.82 -10.89
C ARG A 281 -20.39 8.29 -11.25
N ILE A 282 -20.29 7.01 -11.60
CA ILE A 282 -19.02 6.33 -11.88
C ILE A 282 -18.74 6.32 -13.38
N SER A 283 -17.54 6.81 -13.76
CA SER A 283 -16.98 6.67 -15.11
C SER A 283 -15.73 5.80 -15.03
N GLU A 284 -15.76 4.63 -15.65
CA GLU A 284 -14.67 3.66 -15.52
C GLU A 284 -13.43 4.03 -16.34
N MET A 285 -12.24 3.79 -15.78
CA MET A 285 -11.00 3.84 -16.54
C MET A 285 -10.91 2.68 -17.53
N LYS A 286 -10.04 2.80 -18.53
CA LYS A 286 -9.78 1.74 -19.51
C LYS A 286 -9.37 0.43 -18.84
N HIS A 287 -8.44 0.51 -17.88
CA HIS A 287 -8.00 -0.65 -17.10
C HIS A 287 -8.56 -0.52 -15.68
N ASN A 288 -9.61 -1.28 -15.41
CA ASN A 288 -10.31 -1.32 -14.13
C ASN A 288 -10.49 -2.77 -13.64
N ARG A 289 -10.95 -2.97 -12.44
CA ARG A 289 -11.21 -4.28 -11.81
C ARG A 289 -9.96 -5.18 -11.89
N LYS A 290 -10.10 -6.40 -12.41
CA LYS A 290 -8.98 -7.36 -12.56
C LYS A 290 -7.85 -6.85 -13.46
N ASP A 291 -8.14 -5.97 -14.39
CA ASP A 291 -7.17 -5.42 -15.34
C ASP A 291 -6.55 -4.09 -14.88
N SER A 292 -6.92 -3.59 -13.70
CA SER A 292 -6.44 -2.32 -13.17
C SER A 292 -4.91 -2.23 -13.14
N LEU A 293 -4.36 -1.10 -13.57
CA LEU A 293 -2.92 -0.81 -13.51
C LEU A 293 -2.50 -0.40 -12.09
N CYS A 294 -1.24 -0.62 -11.75
CA CYS A 294 -0.67 -0.24 -10.46
C CYS A 294 -0.69 1.30 -10.26
N CYS A 295 -0.89 1.75 -9.02
CA CYS A 295 -0.74 3.15 -8.62
C CYS A 295 0.72 3.62 -8.51
N GLY A 296 1.67 2.70 -8.63
CA GLY A 296 3.09 2.91 -8.39
C GLY A 296 3.60 2.30 -7.09
N PHE A 297 2.75 2.07 -6.08
CA PHE A 297 3.18 1.53 -4.80
C PHE A 297 3.89 0.18 -4.94
N GLY A 298 3.32 -0.73 -5.71
CA GLY A 298 3.91 -2.04 -5.96
C GLY A 298 5.26 -1.97 -6.70
N ALA A 299 5.45 -0.98 -7.59
CA ALA A 299 6.75 -0.75 -8.22
C ALA A 299 7.84 -0.44 -7.19
N GLY A 300 7.47 0.18 -6.08
CA GLY A 300 8.35 0.43 -4.95
C GLY A 300 8.69 -0.81 -4.13
N ALA A 301 7.93 -1.89 -4.23
CA ALA A 301 8.15 -3.09 -3.43
C ALA A 301 9.35 -3.93 -3.91
N SER A 302 9.75 -3.85 -5.16
CA SER A 302 10.83 -4.66 -5.73
C SER A 302 12.24 -4.30 -5.24
N TRP A 303 12.46 -3.12 -4.71
CA TRP A 303 13.69 -2.62 -4.05
C TRP A 303 15.05 -3.04 -4.66
N VAL A 304 15.05 -3.63 -5.84
CA VAL A 304 16.27 -4.05 -6.55
C VAL A 304 17.03 -2.83 -7.08
N ARG A 305 16.31 -1.72 -7.28
CA ARG A 305 16.84 -0.47 -7.79
C ARG A 305 16.85 0.60 -6.70
N ASN A 306 18.02 1.15 -6.42
CA ASN A 306 18.15 2.12 -5.33
C ASN A 306 17.51 3.47 -5.66
N PHE A 307 17.98 4.17 -6.70
CA PHE A 307 17.53 5.55 -6.98
C PHE A 307 16.50 5.64 -8.10
N SER A 308 16.58 4.79 -9.11
CA SER A 308 15.65 4.80 -10.23
C SER A 308 14.22 4.38 -9.84
N ILE A 309 14.06 3.72 -8.69
CA ILE A 309 12.75 3.24 -8.20
C ILE A 309 11.72 4.36 -8.04
N ILE A 310 12.14 5.56 -7.67
CA ILE A 310 11.23 6.71 -7.51
C ILE A 310 10.62 7.08 -8.86
N PHE A 311 11.38 7.00 -9.94
CA PHE A 311 10.89 7.26 -11.30
C PHE A 311 9.95 6.15 -11.77
N ASP A 312 10.24 4.89 -11.43
CA ASP A 312 9.35 3.75 -11.74
C ASP A 312 8.01 3.90 -11.01
N ILE A 313 8.03 4.22 -9.70
CA ILE A 313 6.84 4.49 -8.89
C ILE A 313 5.99 5.61 -9.52
N MET A 314 6.60 6.74 -9.82
CA MET A 314 5.89 7.89 -10.37
C MET A 314 5.42 7.65 -11.81
N SER A 315 6.17 6.87 -12.60
CA SER A 315 5.76 6.48 -13.95
C SER A 315 4.46 5.70 -13.95
N GLU A 316 4.29 4.74 -13.04
CA GLU A 316 3.05 3.99 -12.92
C GLU A 316 1.89 4.89 -12.43
N GLY A 317 2.15 5.75 -11.44
CA GLY A 317 1.18 6.75 -11.00
C GLY A 317 0.73 7.66 -12.14
N PHE A 318 1.64 8.13 -12.99
CA PHE A 318 1.30 8.99 -14.11
C PHE A 318 0.44 8.30 -15.17
N LYS A 319 0.71 7.02 -15.49
CA LYS A 319 -0.17 6.23 -16.37
C LYS A 319 -1.59 6.14 -15.81
N LYS A 320 -1.72 6.00 -14.49
CA LYS A 320 -3.03 5.97 -13.83
C LYS A 320 -3.77 7.30 -13.97
N PHE A 321 -3.06 8.43 -13.91
CA PHE A 321 -3.65 9.75 -14.18
C PHE A 321 -4.06 9.93 -15.65
N ASP A 322 -3.30 9.39 -16.62
CA ASP A 322 -3.68 9.42 -18.04
C ASP A 322 -5.07 8.77 -18.21
N GLU A 323 -5.30 7.63 -17.56
CA GLU A 323 -6.59 6.94 -17.62
C GLU A 323 -7.70 7.67 -16.87
N ALA A 324 -7.41 8.17 -15.65
CA ALA A 324 -8.38 8.87 -14.84
C ALA A 324 -8.86 10.18 -15.51
N GLU A 325 -7.94 10.96 -16.06
CA GLU A 325 -8.26 12.21 -16.77
C GLU A 325 -9.04 11.94 -18.07
N ALA A 326 -8.78 10.81 -18.74
CA ALA A 326 -9.53 10.41 -19.94
C ALA A 326 -11.01 10.13 -19.66
N THR A 327 -11.37 9.78 -18.41
CA THR A 327 -12.79 9.57 -18.02
C THR A 327 -13.57 10.88 -17.90
N ARG A 328 -12.89 12.02 -17.79
CA ARG A 328 -13.46 13.34 -17.48
C ARG A 328 -14.19 13.39 -16.12
N ALA A 329 -13.97 12.43 -15.25
CA ALA A 329 -14.47 12.47 -13.89
C ALA A 329 -13.84 13.62 -13.09
N LYS A 330 -14.62 14.19 -12.15
CA LYS A 330 -14.11 15.24 -11.24
C LYS A 330 -13.09 14.70 -10.25
N ALA A 331 -13.28 13.45 -9.81
CA ALA A 331 -12.42 12.86 -8.79
C ALA A 331 -12.04 11.41 -9.12
N LEU A 332 -10.83 11.05 -8.69
CA LEU A 332 -10.33 9.68 -8.61
C LEU A 332 -10.53 9.20 -7.17
N VAL A 333 -11.25 8.10 -6.99
CA VAL A 333 -11.46 7.49 -5.68
C VAL A 333 -10.62 6.23 -5.55
N SER A 334 -9.89 6.13 -4.44
CA SER A 334 -9.14 4.93 -4.04
C SER A 334 -9.64 4.41 -2.70
N TYR A 335 -9.59 3.10 -2.52
CA TYR A 335 -9.94 2.44 -1.26
C TYR A 335 -8.74 1.68 -0.65
N CYS A 336 -7.52 2.14 -0.96
CA CYS A 336 -6.28 1.55 -0.48
C CYS A 336 -5.36 2.62 0.09
N GLY A 337 -4.91 2.44 1.33
CA GLY A 337 -4.00 3.36 2.01
C GLY A 337 -2.64 3.49 1.33
N GLY A 338 -2.07 2.39 0.82
CA GLY A 338 -0.81 2.43 0.08
C GLY A 338 -0.90 3.17 -1.25
N CYS A 339 -2.10 3.14 -1.90
CA CYS A 339 -2.30 3.83 -3.17
C CYS A 339 -2.51 5.34 -2.97
N ILE A 340 -3.31 5.74 -1.97
CA ILE A 340 -3.80 7.11 -1.85
C ILE A 340 -2.67 8.15 -1.70
N TYR A 341 -1.70 7.92 -0.83
CA TYR A 341 -0.65 8.91 -0.60
C TYR A 341 0.30 9.04 -1.79
N LEU A 342 0.54 7.95 -2.53
CA LEU A 342 1.35 8.02 -3.76
C LEU A 342 0.61 8.71 -4.89
N LEU A 343 -0.69 8.49 -5.01
CA LEU A 343 -1.53 9.20 -5.98
C LEU A 343 -1.54 10.70 -5.67
N TRP A 344 -1.62 11.12 -4.40
CA TRP A 344 -1.49 12.53 -4.04
C TRP A 344 -0.13 13.11 -4.43
N ALA A 345 0.97 12.39 -4.17
CA ALA A 345 2.30 12.82 -4.57
C ALA A 345 2.43 12.92 -6.10
N ALA A 346 1.93 11.92 -6.83
CA ALA A 346 1.93 11.90 -8.29
C ALA A 346 1.06 13.03 -8.87
N LYS A 347 -0.10 13.33 -8.27
CA LYS A 347 -0.96 14.48 -8.63
C LYS A 347 -0.16 15.79 -8.60
N GLU A 348 0.52 16.06 -7.49
CA GLU A 348 1.27 17.30 -7.30
C GLU A 348 2.46 17.40 -8.26
N LEU A 349 3.21 16.31 -8.44
CA LEU A 349 4.36 16.28 -9.37
C LEU A 349 3.93 16.42 -10.84
N ARG A 350 2.82 15.77 -11.22
CA ARG A 350 2.25 15.87 -12.56
C ARG A 350 1.48 17.19 -12.76
N ARG A 351 1.05 17.83 -11.68
CA ARG A 351 0.17 19.01 -11.67
C ARG A 351 -1.21 18.72 -12.27
N SER A 352 -1.73 17.54 -11.98
CA SER A 352 -3.09 17.16 -12.35
C SER A 352 -4.15 17.98 -11.59
N LYS A 353 -5.28 18.24 -12.24
CA LYS A 353 -6.41 18.97 -11.64
C LYS A 353 -7.47 18.05 -11.06
N ILE A 354 -7.43 16.74 -11.36
CA ILE A 354 -8.41 15.78 -10.84
C ILE A 354 -8.28 15.68 -9.31
N ASP A 355 -9.38 15.70 -8.59
CA ASP A 355 -9.34 15.51 -7.14
C ASP A 355 -9.14 14.03 -6.81
N ILE A 356 -8.56 13.74 -5.65
CA ILE A 356 -8.32 12.38 -5.21
C ILE A 356 -8.85 12.22 -3.79
N TYR A 357 -9.76 11.26 -3.61
CA TYR A 357 -10.35 10.92 -2.31
C TYR A 357 -10.12 9.46 -1.96
N HIS A 358 -9.95 9.20 -0.67
CA HIS A 358 -10.17 7.85 -0.16
C HIS A 358 -11.68 7.61 -0.05
N ILE A 359 -12.15 6.37 -0.28
CA ILE A 359 -13.58 6.05 -0.23
C ILE A 359 -14.21 6.44 1.12
N ILE A 360 -13.47 6.30 2.22
CA ILE A 360 -13.92 6.72 3.56
C ILE A 360 -14.30 8.20 3.59
N GLU A 361 -13.57 9.06 2.88
CA GLU A 361 -13.87 10.49 2.84
C GLU A 361 -15.19 10.76 2.13
N ILE A 362 -15.46 10.06 1.03
CA ILE A 362 -16.72 10.16 0.30
C ILE A 362 -17.90 9.75 1.19
N VAL A 363 -17.75 8.63 1.92
CA VAL A 363 -18.79 8.17 2.86
C VAL A 363 -18.99 9.17 4.00
N ARG A 364 -17.92 9.71 4.59
CA ARG A 364 -18.00 10.71 5.66
C ARG A 364 -18.75 11.96 5.20
N ILE A 365 -18.46 12.47 4.00
CA ILE A 365 -19.18 13.61 3.43
C ILE A 365 -20.66 13.26 3.22
N ALA A 366 -20.96 12.06 2.73
CA ALA A 366 -22.32 11.59 2.56
C ALA A 366 -23.05 11.43 3.91
N MET A 367 -22.36 11.10 4.99
CA MET A 367 -22.87 11.07 6.37
C MET A 367 -23.04 12.48 7.00
N GLY A 368 -22.85 13.55 6.25
CA GLY A 368 -22.97 14.92 6.75
C GLY A 368 -21.75 15.41 7.57
N GLU A 369 -20.62 14.67 7.56
CA GLU A 369 -19.42 15.15 8.24
C GLU A 369 -18.76 16.28 7.45
N ASN A 370 -18.40 17.38 8.14
CA ASN A 370 -17.68 18.50 7.53
C ASN A 370 -16.18 18.19 7.52
N LEU A 371 -15.63 18.00 6.34
CA LEU A 371 -14.21 17.70 6.15
C LEU A 371 -13.51 18.93 5.57
N ASN A 372 -12.42 19.37 6.21
CA ASN A 372 -11.60 20.51 5.76
C ASN A 372 -10.66 20.09 4.59
N TYR A 373 -11.22 19.48 3.55
CA TYR A 373 -10.48 19.05 2.36
C TYR A 373 -10.68 20.03 1.19
N PRO A 374 -9.79 20.12 0.22
CA PRO A 374 -8.61 19.30 -0.11
C PRO A 374 -7.25 19.86 0.39
N MET A 375 -7.23 20.87 1.24
CA MET A 375 -5.98 21.48 1.72
C MET A 375 -5.02 20.45 2.35
N ASP A 376 -5.56 19.51 3.11
CA ASP A 376 -4.77 18.48 3.78
C ASP A 376 -4.13 17.48 2.81
N HIS A 377 -4.78 17.14 1.71
CA HIS A 377 -4.22 16.27 0.67
C HIS A 377 -2.96 16.88 0.05
N LYS A 378 -3.04 18.15 -0.36
CA LYS A 378 -1.91 18.87 -0.94
C LYS A 378 -0.76 19.04 0.03
N ARG A 379 -1.07 19.44 1.27
CA ARG A 379 -0.08 19.54 2.36
C ARG A 379 0.62 18.19 2.54
N ARG A 380 -0.15 17.12 2.71
CA ARG A 380 0.36 15.77 2.94
C ARG A 380 1.18 15.25 1.76
N ALA A 381 0.76 15.50 0.53
CA ALA A 381 1.53 15.16 -0.67
C ALA A 381 2.92 15.80 -0.62
N TRP A 382 3.02 17.07 -0.30
CA TRP A 382 4.30 17.77 -0.23
C TRP A 382 5.12 17.39 1.01
N ASP A 383 4.50 17.07 2.13
CA ASP A 383 5.20 16.46 3.28
C ASP A 383 5.88 15.14 2.85
N ILE A 384 5.16 14.27 2.14
CA ILE A 384 5.68 12.99 1.65
C ILE A 384 6.78 13.18 0.61
N ILE A 385 6.59 14.08 -0.38
CA ILE A 385 7.60 14.40 -1.39
C ILE A 385 8.89 14.90 -0.71
N THR A 386 8.75 15.78 0.29
CA THR A 386 9.88 16.29 1.05
C THR A 386 10.64 15.18 1.77
N ILE A 387 9.91 14.28 2.45
CA ILE A 387 10.50 13.15 3.18
C ILE A 387 11.16 12.17 2.21
N MET A 388 10.54 11.86 1.08
CA MET A 388 11.12 10.99 0.05
C MET A 388 12.43 11.58 -0.49
N THR A 389 12.44 12.88 -0.82
CA THR A 389 13.63 13.58 -1.30
C THR A 389 14.74 13.56 -0.24
N TYR A 390 14.41 13.84 1.02
CA TYR A 390 15.35 13.77 2.12
C TYR A 390 15.92 12.35 2.31
N SER A 391 15.07 11.32 2.26
CA SER A 391 15.47 9.91 2.41
C SER A 391 16.35 9.45 1.25
N LEU A 392 16.09 9.95 0.04
CA LEU A 392 16.94 9.70 -1.12
C LEU A 392 18.38 10.19 -0.86
N PHE A 393 18.54 11.44 -0.43
CA PHE A 393 19.87 11.98 -0.08
C PHE A 393 20.57 11.16 1.01
N LEU A 394 19.84 10.80 2.08
CA LEU A 394 20.41 9.97 3.15
C LEU A 394 20.86 8.59 2.64
N SER A 395 20.17 8.05 1.65
CA SER A 395 20.46 6.71 1.13
C SER A 395 21.70 6.67 0.23
N MET A 396 22.08 7.80 -0.39
CA MET A 396 23.23 7.87 -1.31
C MET A 396 24.56 7.45 -0.65
N MET A 397 24.69 7.70 0.64
CA MET A 397 25.91 7.41 1.43
C MET A 397 25.84 6.09 2.21
N ARG A 398 24.79 5.28 2.03
CA ARG A 398 24.55 4.08 2.84
C ARG A 398 24.72 2.81 2.02
N LYS A 399 25.13 1.73 2.71
CA LYS A 399 25.23 0.38 2.14
C LYS A 399 23.94 -0.40 2.38
N ASN A 400 23.78 -1.52 1.65
CA ASN A 400 22.74 -2.51 1.91
C ASN A 400 22.74 -2.92 3.38
N PHE A 401 21.59 -3.33 3.87
CA PHE A 401 21.41 -3.74 5.26
C PHE A 401 20.52 -4.97 5.35
N PHE A 402 20.57 -5.66 6.49
CA PHE A 402 19.72 -6.81 6.77
C PHE A 402 18.66 -6.43 7.80
N ILE A 403 17.41 -6.77 7.53
CA ILE A 403 16.31 -6.54 8.47
C ILE A 403 16.34 -7.68 9.49
N SER A 404 16.84 -7.40 10.68
CA SER A 404 16.98 -8.38 11.77
C SER A 404 15.85 -8.32 12.79
N LYS A 405 15.28 -7.14 13.03
CA LYS A 405 14.24 -6.90 14.02
C LYS A 405 12.85 -6.94 13.39
N ILE A 406 11.87 -7.46 14.10
CA ILE A 406 10.43 -7.35 13.76
C ILE A 406 9.72 -6.40 14.72
N THR A 407 10.26 -6.21 15.92
CA THR A 407 9.72 -5.27 16.89
C THR A 407 10.15 -3.87 16.53
N TYR A 408 9.18 -3.00 16.48
CA TYR A 408 9.39 -1.58 16.52
C TYR A 408 9.96 -1.25 17.90
N ASP A 409 11.14 -0.65 17.96
CA ASP A 409 11.56 -0.02 19.20
C ASP A 409 10.53 1.07 19.46
N SER A 410 9.79 0.94 20.57
CA SER A 410 8.66 1.78 21.00
C SER A 410 8.99 3.27 21.19
N GLU A 411 10.09 3.69 20.64
CA GLU A 411 10.66 5.04 20.66
C GLU A 411 9.96 6.03 19.70
N PHE A 412 8.67 5.83 19.39
CA PHE A 412 7.85 7.00 19.12
C PHE A 412 7.95 8.00 20.29
N SER A 413 8.19 7.52 21.50
CA SER A 413 8.40 8.36 22.69
C SER A 413 9.78 9.02 22.75
N THR A 414 10.82 8.44 22.15
CA THR A 414 12.20 8.97 22.20
C THR A 414 12.61 9.68 20.91
N PHE A 415 11.74 9.72 19.91
CA PHE A 415 11.97 10.46 18.67
C PHE A 415 12.19 11.94 18.97
N LYS A 416 13.43 12.42 18.88
CA LYS A 416 13.81 13.82 19.16
C LYS A 416 13.68 14.64 17.87
N PRO A 417 12.58 15.41 17.67
CA PRO A 417 12.36 16.18 16.45
C PRO A 417 13.46 17.21 16.16
N LYS A 418 14.24 17.60 17.16
CA LYS A 418 15.32 18.59 17.05
C LYS A 418 16.46 18.18 16.12
N LYS A 419 16.67 16.86 15.89
CA LYS A 419 17.73 16.35 15.01
C LYS A 419 17.52 16.63 13.50
N TYR A 420 16.31 17.02 13.09
CA TYR A 420 15.94 17.07 11.66
C TYR A 420 15.80 18.50 11.14
N ARG A 421 16.76 19.38 11.48
CA ARG A 421 16.76 20.77 11.02
C ARG A 421 16.71 20.89 9.49
N LEU A 422 17.51 20.08 8.79
CA LEU A 422 17.52 20.08 7.33
C LEU A 422 16.17 19.68 6.72
N LEU A 423 15.52 18.64 7.25
CA LEU A 423 14.21 18.22 6.78
C LEU A 423 13.14 19.33 6.97
N ARG A 424 13.19 20.05 8.11
CA ARG A 424 12.30 21.19 8.36
C ARG A 424 12.56 22.35 7.41
N LEU A 425 13.84 22.64 7.13
CA LEU A 425 14.22 23.65 6.15
C LEU A 425 13.72 23.26 4.76
N MET A 426 13.91 22.02 4.34
CA MET A 426 13.40 21.52 3.07
C MET A 426 11.87 21.69 2.98
N ARG A 427 11.13 21.35 4.05
CA ARG A 427 9.68 21.54 4.08
C ARG A 427 9.32 23.03 3.90
N TYR A 428 9.98 23.94 4.64
CA TYR A 428 9.77 25.38 4.49
C TYR A 428 10.02 25.86 3.07
N ILE A 429 11.10 25.37 2.42
CA ILE A 429 11.41 25.67 1.01
C ILE A 429 10.29 25.14 0.11
N PHE A 430 9.84 23.90 0.32
CA PHE A 430 8.74 23.32 -0.46
C PHE A 430 7.35 23.89 -0.14
N ASP A 431 7.20 24.73 0.88
CA ASP A 431 5.96 25.49 1.07
C ASP A 431 5.83 26.67 0.09
N LEU A 432 6.93 27.10 -0.52
CA LEU A 432 6.93 28.14 -1.55
C LEU A 432 6.39 27.60 -2.88
N SER A 433 5.31 28.18 -3.40
CA SER A 433 4.63 27.75 -4.62
C SER A 433 5.55 27.73 -5.84
N ILE A 434 6.46 28.68 -5.95
CA ILE A 434 7.44 28.75 -7.03
C ILE A 434 8.41 27.56 -6.97
N ILE A 435 8.84 27.15 -5.80
CA ILE A 435 9.74 26.00 -5.61
C ILE A 435 9.02 24.71 -5.98
N ARG A 436 7.77 24.53 -5.52
CA ARG A 436 6.93 23.38 -5.92
C ARG A 436 6.80 23.30 -7.43
N TYR A 437 6.56 24.43 -8.08
CA TYR A 437 6.47 24.51 -9.55
C TYR A 437 7.77 24.08 -10.23
N LEU A 438 8.89 24.68 -9.83
CA LEU A 438 10.21 24.37 -10.41
C LEU A 438 10.59 22.91 -10.16
N PHE A 439 10.40 22.41 -8.94
CA PHE A 439 10.67 21.01 -8.60
C PHE A 439 9.86 20.04 -9.46
N SER A 440 8.56 20.29 -9.61
CA SER A 440 7.69 19.45 -10.46
C SER A 440 8.16 19.47 -11.91
N LYS A 441 8.55 20.63 -12.46
CA LYS A 441 9.08 20.75 -13.82
C LYS A 441 10.40 19.99 -14.00
N CYS A 442 11.34 20.16 -13.08
CA CYS A 442 12.62 19.43 -13.11
C CYS A 442 12.38 17.91 -13.02
N PHE A 443 11.48 17.49 -12.13
CA PHE A 443 11.12 16.07 -11.99
C PHE A 443 10.56 15.49 -13.30
N LEU A 444 9.65 16.21 -13.98
CA LEU A 444 9.08 15.78 -15.26
C LEU A 444 10.13 15.68 -16.37
N ILE A 445 11.12 16.59 -16.39
CA ILE A 445 12.25 16.52 -17.34
C ILE A 445 13.09 15.27 -17.05
N LEU A 446 13.46 15.04 -15.80
CA LEU A 446 14.22 13.85 -15.38
C LEU A 446 13.48 12.55 -15.73
N MET A 447 12.16 12.51 -15.53
CA MET A 447 11.31 11.37 -15.92
C MET A 447 11.43 11.04 -17.41
N ARG A 448 11.51 12.04 -18.29
CA ARG A 448 11.68 11.82 -19.74
C ARG A 448 13.05 11.22 -20.05
N ILE A 449 14.11 11.72 -19.41
CA ILE A 449 15.48 11.24 -19.62
C ILE A 449 15.64 9.79 -19.14
N VAL A 450 15.09 9.45 -17.98
CA VAL A 450 15.20 8.11 -17.39
C VAL A 450 14.35 7.07 -18.14
N LYS A 451 13.20 7.47 -18.71
CA LYS A 451 12.35 6.58 -19.53
C LYS A 451 12.99 6.15 -20.85
N THR A 452 13.97 6.88 -21.34
CA THR A 452 14.67 6.57 -22.59
C THR A 452 15.80 5.55 -22.41
N ARG A 453 16.06 5.10 -21.18
CA ARG A 453 17.00 4.04 -20.83
C ARG A 453 16.26 2.75 -20.45
#